data_980bd9d30b8d9e6091c2f6a736918ebf
#
_entry.id   980bd9d30b8d9e6091c2f6a736918ebf
#
_cell.length_a   1.000
_cell.length_b   1.000
_cell.length_c   1.000
_cell.angle_alpha   90.00
_cell.angle_beta   90.00
_cell.angle_gamma   90.00
#
_symmetry.space_group_name_H-M   'P 1'
#
loop_
_entity.id
_entity.type
_entity.pdbx_description
1 polymer ?
#
loop_
_entity_poly.entity_id
_entity_poly.type
_entity_poly.pdbx_seq_one_letter_code
_entity_poly.pdbx_strand_id
1 'polypeptide(L)'
;MLFGSNEKEGVADMKKAKKLISHPLSAIGTAAVYTSAVLTVLSVTFIIGYILVKGIPNLTPELFALKYTAKNQSMLPSVFNTFLLTFFTLLTAIPIAISSAVFLVEYAKRGSKFVRAIRVVNETLSGIPSIVFGLFGFLAFVISKQWGYSLRAGVITLAIMVLPVIIRTTEEPLMSVPDAYREASYGLGAGKLRTIFKIVLPTAMPGIISGIILAIGRIVGETAALIYTAGTVPDAAESLSSSTRTLSVHLYCLLNEGLYTNQAYATAVVLLIVVLIINALSNFLAKRIAK
;
A
#
# COMPACT_ATOMS: atom_id res chain seq x y z
N MET A 1 -28.81 39.52 -18.62
CA MET A 1 -29.79 38.72 -17.82
C MET A 1 -29.20 37.37 -17.36
N LEU A 2 -27.93 37.27 -16.95
CA LEU A 2 -27.26 36.00 -16.58
C LEU A 2 -26.70 35.97 -15.13
N PHE A 3 -26.94 37.00 -14.32
CA PHE A 3 -26.43 37.06 -12.95
C PHE A 3 -27.46 36.68 -11.86
N GLY A 4 -28.72 36.40 -12.22
CA GLY A 4 -29.79 36.11 -11.26
C GLY A 4 -30.08 34.63 -10.99
N SER A 5 -29.46 33.68 -11.72
CA SER A 5 -29.71 32.24 -11.57
C SER A 5 -28.84 31.59 -10.49
N ASN A 6 -27.60 32.00 -10.38
CA ASN A 6 -26.66 31.42 -9.39
C ASN A 6 -26.98 31.78 -7.93
N GLU A 7 -27.56 32.95 -7.70
CA GLU A 7 -27.92 33.38 -6.35
C GLU A 7 -29.15 32.64 -5.81
N LYS A 8 -30.11 32.31 -6.70
CA LYS A 8 -31.29 31.53 -6.34
C LYS A 8 -31.00 30.05 -6.09
N GLU A 9 -30.02 29.46 -6.82
CA GLU A 9 -29.55 28.09 -6.57
C GLU A 9 -28.79 27.99 -5.25
N GLY A 10 -27.91 28.92 -4.94
CA GLY A 10 -27.19 28.97 -3.66
C GLY A 10 -28.12 29.15 -2.45
N VAL A 11 -29.19 29.97 -2.58
CA VAL A 11 -30.20 30.15 -1.54
C VAL A 11 -31.12 28.92 -1.40
N ALA A 12 -31.40 28.21 -2.50
CA ALA A 12 -32.17 26.95 -2.47
C ALA A 12 -31.39 25.81 -1.83
N ASP A 13 -30.07 25.71 -2.08
CA ASP A 13 -29.22 24.74 -1.45
C ASP A 13 -28.96 25.01 0.04
N MET A 14 -28.81 26.27 0.43
CA MET A 14 -28.76 26.65 1.85
C MET A 14 -30.09 26.37 2.56
N LYS A 15 -31.25 26.56 1.91
CA LYS A 15 -32.58 26.22 2.46
C LYS A 15 -32.77 24.71 2.54
N LYS A 16 -32.27 23.90 1.58
CA LYS A 16 -32.24 22.43 1.64
C LYS A 16 -31.33 21.93 2.77
N ALA A 17 -30.13 22.48 2.92
CA ALA A 17 -29.23 22.17 4.03
C ALA A 17 -29.87 22.52 5.39
N LYS A 18 -30.54 23.69 5.50
CA LYS A 18 -31.25 24.10 6.71
C LYS A 18 -32.48 23.22 7.03
N LYS A 19 -33.15 22.67 6.00
CA LYS A 19 -34.31 21.75 6.15
C LYS A 19 -33.87 20.33 6.53
N LEU A 20 -32.64 19.88 6.14
CA LEU A 20 -32.04 18.62 6.61
C LEU A 20 -31.68 18.65 8.10
N ILE A 21 -31.38 19.82 8.66
CA ILE A 21 -31.07 20.03 10.09
C ILE A 21 -32.32 20.02 10.96
N SER A 22 -33.54 20.16 10.39
CA SER A 22 -34.78 20.24 11.13
C SER A 22 -35.33 18.91 11.68
N HIS A 23 -34.74 17.77 11.30
CA HIS A 23 -35.07 16.47 11.89
C HIS A 23 -34.05 16.11 12.98
N PRO A 24 -34.44 15.86 14.23
CA PRO A 24 -33.51 15.60 15.34
C PRO A 24 -32.63 14.39 15.06
N LEU A 25 -33.11 13.38 14.37
CA LEU A 25 -32.33 12.22 13.92
C LEU A 25 -31.21 12.59 12.92
N SER A 26 -31.46 13.53 12.02
CA SER A 26 -30.46 14.00 11.06
C SER A 26 -29.38 14.85 11.75
N ALA A 27 -29.74 15.67 12.72
CA ALA A 27 -28.79 16.44 13.52
C ALA A 27 -27.88 15.54 14.36
N ILE A 28 -28.42 14.49 14.98
CA ILE A 28 -27.66 13.47 15.72
C ILE A 28 -26.70 12.72 14.78
N GLY A 29 -27.18 12.28 13.61
CA GLY A 29 -26.34 11.62 12.61
C GLY A 29 -25.19 12.50 12.13
N THR A 30 -25.47 13.77 11.84
CA THR A 30 -24.44 14.73 11.42
C THR A 30 -23.43 14.99 12.54
N ALA A 31 -23.88 15.18 13.77
CA ALA A 31 -22.99 15.32 14.93
C ALA A 31 -22.10 14.09 15.13
N ALA A 32 -22.66 12.88 15.01
CA ALA A 32 -21.90 11.63 15.11
C ALA A 32 -20.80 11.53 14.05
N VAL A 33 -21.09 11.91 12.80
CA VAL A 33 -20.08 11.91 11.70
C VAL A 33 -18.95 12.90 12.00
N TYR A 34 -19.26 14.14 12.39
CA TYR A 34 -18.23 15.13 12.72
C TYR A 34 -17.41 14.70 13.94
N THR A 35 -18.06 14.18 14.99
CA THR A 35 -17.37 13.69 16.19
C THR A 35 -16.44 12.54 15.84
N SER A 36 -16.87 11.58 15.03
CA SER A 36 -16.04 10.46 14.58
C SER A 36 -14.84 10.95 13.76
N ALA A 37 -15.04 11.91 12.86
CA ALA A 37 -13.96 12.50 12.09
C ALA A 37 -12.92 13.20 12.97
N VAL A 38 -13.39 14.03 13.92
CA VAL A 38 -12.51 14.71 14.88
C VAL A 38 -11.74 13.72 15.75
N LEU A 39 -12.42 12.71 16.30
CA LEU A 39 -11.77 11.67 17.12
C LEU A 39 -10.71 10.91 16.32
N THR A 40 -10.98 10.59 15.07
CA THR A 40 -10.00 9.90 14.19
C THR A 40 -8.76 10.77 13.98
N VAL A 41 -8.93 12.05 13.62
CA VAL A 41 -7.82 12.99 13.41
C VAL A 41 -7.02 13.17 14.70
N LEU A 42 -7.71 13.37 15.84
CA LEU A 42 -7.04 13.52 17.15
C LEU A 42 -6.26 12.27 17.53
N SER A 43 -6.82 11.07 17.34
CA SER A 43 -6.14 9.80 17.65
C SER A 43 -4.88 9.62 16.82
N VAL A 44 -4.95 9.85 15.51
CA VAL A 44 -3.79 9.75 14.62
C VAL A 44 -2.73 10.79 14.97
N THR A 45 -3.13 12.04 15.21
CA THR A 45 -2.21 13.13 15.59
C THR A 45 -1.55 12.83 16.94
N PHE A 46 -2.31 12.31 17.90
CA PHE A 46 -1.78 11.91 19.22
C PHE A 46 -0.74 10.80 19.09
N ILE A 47 -1.02 9.73 18.32
CA ILE A 47 -0.08 8.61 18.12
C ILE A 47 1.21 9.11 17.47
N ILE A 48 1.11 9.88 16.38
CA ILE A 48 2.27 10.42 15.69
C ILE A 48 3.04 11.36 16.61
N GLY A 49 2.37 12.27 17.29
CA GLY A 49 2.99 13.20 18.25
C GLY A 49 3.71 12.46 19.38
N TYR A 50 3.07 11.43 19.95
CA TYR A 50 3.67 10.61 21.01
C TYR A 50 4.95 9.90 20.53
N ILE A 51 4.92 9.29 19.32
CA ILE A 51 6.09 8.63 18.71
C ILE A 51 7.22 9.66 18.51
N LEU A 52 6.91 10.85 17.99
CA LEU A 52 7.92 11.90 17.74
C LEU A 52 8.52 12.41 19.06
N VAL A 53 7.71 12.71 20.07
CA VAL A 53 8.18 13.22 21.38
C VAL A 53 9.06 12.19 22.09
N LYS A 54 8.71 10.90 22.01
CA LYS A 54 9.50 9.83 22.65
C LYS A 54 10.69 9.39 21.79
N GLY A 55 10.59 9.44 20.47
CA GLY A 55 11.62 8.89 19.58
C GLY A 55 12.72 9.87 19.20
N ILE A 56 12.39 11.15 18.93
CA ILE A 56 13.40 12.13 18.49
C ILE A 56 14.57 12.29 19.49
N PRO A 57 14.36 12.40 20.81
CA PRO A 57 15.46 12.51 21.77
C PRO A 57 16.38 11.28 21.82
N ASN A 58 15.90 10.12 21.34
CA ASN A 58 16.63 8.86 21.35
C ASN A 58 17.31 8.54 20.00
N LEU A 59 17.28 9.46 19.03
CA LEU A 59 18.00 9.33 17.77
C LEU A 59 19.48 9.60 18.00
N THR A 60 20.27 8.55 18.17
CA THR A 60 21.73 8.63 18.33
C THR A 60 22.43 8.24 17.03
N PRO A 61 23.64 8.77 16.73
CA PRO A 61 24.41 8.38 15.56
C PRO A 61 24.73 6.88 15.50
N GLU A 62 24.81 6.21 16.64
CA GLU A 62 25.10 4.79 16.76
C GLU A 62 24.02 3.92 16.09
N LEU A 63 22.75 4.38 16.08
CA LEU A 63 21.63 3.71 15.42
C LEU A 63 21.77 3.68 13.88
N PHE A 64 22.65 4.53 13.32
CA PHE A 64 22.91 4.60 11.89
C PHE A 64 24.23 3.96 11.49
N ALA A 65 24.86 3.16 12.36
CA ALA A 65 26.06 2.42 12.03
C ALA A 65 25.80 1.40 10.90
N LEU A 66 26.78 1.19 10.03
CA LEU A 66 26.67 0.24 8.90
C LEU A 66 26.55 -1.22 9.35
N LYS A 67 27.15 -1.57 10.49
CA LYS A 67 27.09 -2.92 11.05
C LYS A 67 26.26 -2.93 12.33
N TYR A 68 25.36 -3.91 12.39
CA TYR A 68 24.58 -4.15 13.61
C TYR A 68 25.48 -4.79 14.70
N THR A 69 25.29 -4.36 15.92
CA THR A 69 25.82 -5.01 17.12
C THR A 69 24.76 -4.93 18.23
N ALA A 70 24.81 -5.88 19.17
CA ALA A 70 23.90 -5.87 20.33
C ALA A 70 24.02 -4.57 21.18
N LYS A 71 25.14 -3.84 21.07
CA LYS A 71 25.36 -2.58 21.78
C LYS A 71 24.75 -1.38 21.05
N ASN A 72 24.89 -1.30 19.73
CA ASN A 72 24.45 -0.13 18.95
C ASN A 72 23.01 -0.23 18.45
N GLN A 73 22.41 -1.43 18.40
CA GLN A 73 21.06 -1.68 17.87
C GLN A 73 20.78 -0.98 16.53
N SER A 74 21.78 -0.96 15.64
CA SER A 74 21.71 -0.21 14.40
C SER A 74 20.53 -0.65 13.53
N MET A 75 19.78 0.32 13.02
CA MET A 75 18.65 0.11 12.12
C MET A 75 19.02 0.29 10.64
N LEU A 76 20.22 0.80 10.31
CA LEU A 76 20.60 1.10 8.92
C LEU A 76 20.59 -0.14 8.01
N PRO A 77 21.09 -1.32 8.42
CA PRO A 77 20.94 -2.54 7.62
C PRO A 77 19.47 -2.89 7.35
N SER A 78 18.59 -2.71 8.34
CA SER A 78 17.16 -2.97 8.21
C SER A 78 16.46 -1.97 7.29
N VAL A 79 16.91 -0.72 7.24
CA VAL A 79 16.44 0.27 6.23
C VAL A 79 16.80 -0.21 4.83
N PHE A 80 18.05 -0.60 4.60
CA PHE A 80 18.49 -1.15 3.32
C PHE A 80 17.69 -2.38 2.91
N ASN A 81 17.50 -3.33 3.81
CA ASN A 81 16.70 -4.52 3.58
C ASN A 81 15.23 -4.20 3.23
N THR A 82 14.66 -3.15 3.84
CA THR A 82 13.31 -2.70 3.53
C THR A 82 13.19 -2.23 2.07
N PHE A 83 14.15 -1.43 1.60
CA PHE A 83 14.17 -0.99 0.21
C PHE A 83 14.37 -2.17 -0.76
N LEU A 84 15.31 -3.05 -0.45
CA LEU A 84 15.63 -4.21 -1.28
C LEU A 84 14.43 -5.15 -1.41
N LEU A 85 13.79 -5.47 -0.27
CA LEU A 85 12.61 -6.33 -0.23
C LEU A 85 11.43 -5.69 -0.97
N THR A 86 11.17 -4.40 -0.75
CA THR A 86 10.11 -3.66 -1.44
C THR A 86 10.33 -3.66 -2.95
N PHE A 87 11.55 -3.39 -3.40
CA PHE A 87 11.89 -3.38 -4.81
C PHE A 87 11.64 -4.73 -5.49
N PHE A 88 12.14 -5.83 -4.93
CA PHE A 88 11.96 -7.16 -5.52
C PHE A 88 10.52 -7.64 -5.45
N THR A 89 9.79 -7.30 -4.37
CA THR A 89 8.36 -7.60 -4.26
C THR A 89 7.56 -6.91 -5.36
N LEU A 90 7.80 -5.63 -5.59
CA LEU A 90 7.10 -4.87 -6.64
C LEU A 90 7.51 -5.34 -8.04
N LEU A 91 8.80 -5.62 -8.26
CA LEU A 91 9.30 -6.15 -9.53
C LEU A 91 8.59 -7.46 -9.91
N THR A 92 8.26 -8.28 -8.91
CA THR A 92 7.54 -9.54 -9.12
C THR A 92 6.03 -9.32 -9.23
N ALA A 93 5.44 -8.51 -8.35
CA ALA A 93 3.99 -8.38 -8.24
C ALA A 93 3.37 -7.50 -9.34
N ILE A 94 4.00 -6.37 -9.70
CA ILE A 94 3.42 -5.39 -10.65
C ILE A 94 3.14 -6.00 -12.02
N PRO A 95 4.09 -6.69 -12.69
CA PRO A 95 3.84 -7.26 -14.02
C PRO A 95 2.69 -8.27 -14.00
N ILE A 96 2.64 -9.12 -12.98
CA ILE A 96 1.60 -10.13 -12.82
C ILE A 96 0.23 -9.48 -12.58
N ALA A 97 0.18 -8.50 -11.67
CA ALA A 97 -1.07 -7.84 -11.30
C ALA A 97 -1.65 -7.00 -12.46
N ILE A 98 -0.82 -6.20 -13.14
CA ILE A 98 -1.27 -5.38 -14.27
C ILE A 98 -1.74 -6.27 -15.43
N SER A 99 -0.99 -7.32 -15.77
CA SER A 99 -1.38 -8.27 -16.82
C SER A 99 -2.71 -8.97 -16.49
N SER A 100 -2.88 -9.36 -15.23
CA SER A 100 -4.13 -9.98 -14.75
C SER A 100 -5.30 -9.01 -14.84
N ALA A 101 -5.15 -7.77 -14.38
CA ALA A 101 -6.19 -6.75 -14.46
C ALA A 101 -6.57 -6.41 -15.92
N VAL A 102 -5.58 -6.26 -16.80
CA VAL A 102 -5.80 -6.04 -18.24
C VAL A 102 -6.56 -7.23 -18.83
N PHE A 103 -6.20 -8.47 -18.49
CA PHE A 103 -6.94 -9.64 -18.94
C PHE A 103 -8.40 -9.61 -18.49
N LEU A 104 -8.64 -9.31 -17.21
CA LEU A 104 -9.99 -9.30 -16.62
C LEU A 104 -10.90 -8.20 -17.20
N VAL A 105 -10.33 -7.04 -17.56
CA VAL A 105 -11.10 -5.89 -18.06
C VAL A 105 -11.24 -5.94 -19.58
N GLU A 106 -10.16 -6.24 -20.30
CA GLU A 106 -10.09 -6.07 -21.75
C GLU A 106 -10.37 -7.36 -22.53
N TYR A 107 -9.98 -8.53 -22.01
CA TYR A 107 -10.09 -9.80 -22.72
C TYR A 107 -11.26 -10.65 -22.27
N ALA A 108 -11.59 -10.63 -21.01
CA ALA A 108 -12.64 -11.48 -20.49
C ALA A 108 -14.04 -10.98 -20.88
N LYS A 109 -14.97 -11.89 -21.14
CA LYS A 109 -16.37 -11.53 -21.47
C LYS A 109 -17.02 -10.82 -20.28
N ARG A 110 -17.64 -9.67 -20.51
CA ARG A 110 -18.43 -8.94 -19.50
C ARG A 110 -19.52 -9.87 -18.95
N GLY A 111 -19.62 -9.97 -17.62
CA GLY A 111 -20.60 -10.85 -16.97
C GLY A 111 -20.22 -12.34 -16.87
N SER A 112 -19.01 -12.73 -17.31
CA SER A 112 -18.52 -14.10 -17.17
C SER A 112 -18.51 -14.56 -15.71
N LYS A 113 -19.03 -15.78 -15.45
CA LYS A 113 -18.96 -16.43 -14.13
C LYS A 113 -17.52 -16.60 -13.64
N PHE A 114 -16.59 -16.85 -14.57
CA PHE A 114 -15.17 -17.00 -14.28
C PHE A 114 -14.57 -15.68 -13.74
N VAL A 115 -14.83 -14.53 -14.39
CA VAL A 115 -14.38 -13.21 -13.93
C VAL A 115 -14.96 -12.90 -12.55
N ARG A 116 -16.24 -13.21 -12.34
CA ARG A 116 -16.89 -13.02 -11.03
C ARG A 116 -16.22 -13.86 -9.95
N ALA A 117 -15.91 -15.12 -10.24
CA ALA A 117 -15.20 -16.00 -9.31
C ALA A 117 -13.82 -15.46 -8.96
N ILE A 118 -13.02 -15.00 -9.94
CA ILE A 118 -11.70 -14.41 -9.68
C ILE A 118 -11.82 -13.15 -8.80
N ARG A 119 -12.81 -12.29 -9.05
CA ARG A 119 -13.01 -11.09 -8.22
C ARG A 119 -13.37 -11.45 -6.78
N VAL A 120 -14.24 -12.43 -6.58
CA VAL A 120 -14.59 -12.93 -5.23
C VAL A 120 -13.37 -13.51 -4.52
N VAL A 121 -12.56 -14.31 -5.21
CA VAL A 121 -11.30 -14.84 -4.65
C VAL A 121 -10.34 -13.71 -4.30
N ASN A 122 -10.17 -12.73 -5.19
CA ASN A 122 -9.30 -11.57 -4.99
C ASN A 122 -9.73 -10.73 -3.78
N GLU A 123 -11.04 -10.51 -3.64
CA GLU A 123 -11.61 -9.80 -2.49
C GLU A 123 -11.42 -10.57 -1.18
N THR A 124 -11.64 -11.89 -1.22
CA THR A 124 -11.42 -12.78 -0.07
C THR A 124 -9.95 -12.76 0.36
N LEU A 125 -9.02 -12.89 -0.58
CA LEU A 125 -7.57 -12.82 -0.30
C LEU A 125 -7.16 -11.47 0.31
N SER A 126 -7.76 -10.37 -0.13
CA SER A 126 -7.50 -9.04 0.44
C SER A 126 -7.88 -8.92 1.92
N GLY A 127 -8.85 -9.71 2.38
CA GLY A 127 -9.34 -9.76 3.76
C GLY A 127 -8.56 -10.70 4.68
N ILE A 128 -7.67 -11.53 4.15
CA ILE A 128 -6.89 -12.48 4.96
C ILE A 128 -5.85 -11.72 5.80
N PRO A 129 -5.73 -12.00 7.12
CA PRO A 129 -4.68 -11.42 7.98
C PRO A 129 -3.28 -11.77 7.46
N SER A 130 -2.34 -10.82 7.53
CA SER A 130 -0.98 -11.00 6.98
C SER A 130 -0.20 -12.15 7.62
N ILE A 131 -0.47 -12.46 8.89
CA ILE A 131 0.14 -13.60 9.57
C ILE A 131 -0.20 -14.94 8.89
N VAL A 132 -1.39 -15.08 8.29
CA VAL A 132 -1.79 -16.29 7.57
C VAL A 132 -0.97 -16.43 6.29
N PHE A 133 -0.72 -15.32 5.56
CA PHE A 133 0.23 -15.33 4.44
C PHE A 133 1.65 -15.68 4.90
N GLY A 134 2.06 -15.20 6.08
CA GLY A 134 3.33 -15.57 6.69
C GLY A 134 3.45 -17.06 6.96
N LEU A 135 2.44 -17.66 7.57
CA LEU A 135 2.40 -19.11 7.82
C LEU A 135 2.37 -19.93 6.53
N PHE A 136 1.58 -19.49 5.53
CA PHE A 136 1.61 -20.11 4.21
C PHE A 136 3.00 -20.05 3.59
N GLY A 137 3.63 -18.88 3.59
CA GLY A 137 4.97 -18.68 3.06
C GLY A 137 6.04 -19.49 3.80
N PHE A 138 5.90 -19.61 5.13
CA PHE A 138 6.75 -20.46 5.95
C PHE A 138 6.65 -21.94 5.52
N LEU A 139 5.44 -22.48 5.47
CA LEU A 139 5.24 -23.86 5.09
C LEU A 139 5.62 -24.16 3.64
N ALA A 140 5.25 -23.27 2.71
CA ALA A 140 5.45 -23.48 1.28
C ALA A 140 6.91 -23.21 0.86
N PHE A 141 7.55 -22.14 1.34
CA PHE A 141 8.86 -21.71 0.83
C PHE A 141 9.99 -22.04 1.79
N VAL A 142 9.83 -21.78 3.09
CA VAL A 142 10.88 -22.00 4.08
C VAL A 142 11.07 -23.48 4.32
N ILE A 143 9.97 -24.22 4.58
CA ILE A 143 10.02 -25.65 4.90
C ILE A 143 10.00 -26.52 3.64
N SER A 144 8.90 -26.49 2.87
CA SER A 144 8.68 -27.44 1.76
C SER A 144 9.70 -27.28 0.63
N LYS A 145 10.08 -26.03 0.27
CA LYS A 145 11.13 -25.76 -0.72
C LYS A 145 12.53 -25.76 -0.11
N GLN A 146 12.66 -25.89 1.20
CA GLN A 146 13.93 -25.88 1.93
C GLN A 146 14.78 -24.61 1.67
N TRP A 147 14.10 -23.47 1.44
CA TRP A 147 14.79 -22.21 1.23
C TRP A 147 15.35 -21.61 2.51
N GLY A 148 14.89 -22.07 3.67
CA GLY A 148 15.15 -21.42 4.95
C GLY A 148 14.52 -20.04 5.04
N TYR A 149 14.72 -19.38 6.17
CA TYR A 149 14.40 -17.96 6.28
C TYR A 149 15.27 -17.19 5.30
N SER A 150 14.66 -16.44 4.38
CA SER A 150 15.40 -15.79 3.30
C SER A 150 14.63 -14.63 2.70
N LEU A 151 15.39 -13.66 2.16
CA LEU A 151 14.82 -12.52 1.45
C LEU A 151 13.87 -12.97 0.32
N ARG A 152 14.23 -14.01 -0.44
CA ARG A 152 13.39 -14.57 -1.52
C ARG A 152 12.07 -15.13 -1.00
N ALA A 153 12.05 -15.81 0.14
CA ALA A 153 10.82 -16.32 0.73
C ALA A 153 9.90 -15.17 1.16
N GLY A 154 10.47 -14.11 1.76
CA GLY A 154 9.77 -12.88 2.09
C GLY A 154 9.20 -12.18 0.85
N VAL A 155 10.01 -11.99 -0.19
CA VAL A 155 9.62 -11.34 -1.45
C VAL A 155 8.43 -12.05 -2.10
N ILE A 156 8.49 -13.38 -2.27
CA ILE A 156 7.40 -14.13 -2.92
C ILE A 156 6.13 -14.10 -2.07
N THR A 157 6.26 -14.25 -0.75
CA THR A 157 5.11 -14.20 0.16
C THR A 157 4.42 -12.82 0.11
N LEU A 158 5.20 -11.74 0.16
CA LEU A 158 4.64 -10.39 0.04
C LEU A 158 4.08 -10.12 -1.36
N ALA A 159 4.71 -10.62 -2.41
CA ALA A 159 4.17 -10.51 -3.77
C ALA A 159 2.77 -11.12 -3.84
N ILE A 160 2.59 -12.35 -3.33
CA ILE A 160 1.27 -13.01 -3.28
C ILE A 160 0.27 -12.17 -2.45
N MET A 161 0.70 -11.62 -1.31
CA MET A 161 -0.15 -10.83 -0.42
C MET A 161 -0.63 -9.51 -1.05
N VAL A 162 0.23 -8.85 -1.86
CA VAL A 162 -0.13 -7.54 -2.46
C VAL A 162 -0.78 -7.67 -3.84
N LEU A 163 -0.68 -8.83 -4.50
CA LEU A 163 -1.31 -9.08 -5.81
C LEU A 163 -2.79 -8.69 -5.83
N PRO A 164 -3.64 -9.14 -4.88
CA PRO A 164 -5.06 -8.79 -4.88
C PRO A 164 -5.30 -7.29 -4.85
N VAL A 165 -4.52 -6.56 -4.06
CA VAL A 165 -4.63 -5.10 -3.92
C VAL A 165 -4.29 -4.42 -5.24
N ILE A 166 -3.14 -4.77 -5.86
CA ILE A 166 -2.70 -4.15 -7.11
C ILE A 166 -3.64 -4.51 -8.27
N ILE A 167 -4.14 -5.76 -8.33
CA ILE A 167 -5.12 -6.17 -9.36
C ILE A 167 -6.36 -5.29 -9.26
N ARG A 168 -6.97 -5.19 -8.06
CA ARG A 168 -8.18 -4.40 -7.85
C ARG A 168 -7.99 -2.93 -8.18
N THR A 169 -6.94 -2.31 -7.63
CA THR A 169 -6.64 -0.89 -7.88
C THR A 169 -6.17 -0.61 -9.30
N THR A 170 -5.89 -1.63 -10.10
CA THR A 170 -5.64 -1.53 -11.55
C THR A 170 -6.92 -1.73 -12.36
N GLU A 171 -7.81 -2.65 -11.96
CA GLU A 171 -9.09 -2.87 -12.64
C GLU A 171 -9.97 -1.62 -12.64
N GLU A 172 -10.10 -0.94 -11.50
CA GLU A 172 -10.99 0.23 -11.34
C GLU A 172 -10.67 1.36 -12.34
N PRO A 173 -9.42 1.84 -12.47
CA PRO A 173 -9.06 2.82 -13.49
C PRO A 173 -9.23 2.32 -14.92
N LEU A 174 -8.91 1.05 -15.21
CA LEU A 174 -9.11 0.48 -16.54
C LEU A 174 -10.58 0.47 -16.95
N MET A 175 -11.48 0.14 -16.02
CA MET A 175 -12.94 0.18 -16.26
C MET A 175 -13.48 1.60 -16.39
N SER A 176 -12.83 2.61 -15.80
CA SER A 176 -13.26 4.01 -15.88
C SER A 176 -12.94 4.67 -17.21
N VAL A 177 -12.09 4.08 -18.06
CA VAL A 177 -11.78 4.58 -19.41
C VAL A 177 -13.03 4.46 -20.29
N PRO A 178 -13.54 5.56 -20.90
CA PRO A 178 -14.72 5.52 -21.74
C PRO A 178 -14.57 4.57 -22.95
N ASP A 179 -15.61 3.79 -23.24
CA ASP A 179 -15.59 2.86 -24.39
C ASP A 179 -15.38 3.59 -25.72
N ALA A 180 -15.81 4.86 -25.85
CA ALA A 180 -15.57 5.70 -27.02
C ALA A 180 -14.09 5.80 -27.42
N TYR A 181 -13.15 5.76 -26.47
CA TYR A 181 -11.72 5.77 -26.78
C TYR A 181 -11.27 4.48 -27.46
N ARG A 182 -11.86 3.35 -27.06
CA ARG A 182 -11.60 2.04 -27.68
C ARG A 182 -12.19 1.99 -29.08
N GLU A 183 -13.44 2.42 -29.22
CA GLU A 183 -14.17 2.47 -30.50
C GLU A 183 -13.48 3.37 -31.51
N ALA A 184 -13.06 4.58 -31.12
CA ALA A 184 -12.30 5.50 -31.99
C ALA A 184 -10.99 4.89 -32.44
N SER A 185 -10.26 4.20 -31.56
CA SER A 185 -9.02 3.52 -31.92
C SER A 185 -9.25 2.38 -32.92
N TYR A 186 -10.29 1.58 -32.72
CA TYR A 186 -10.65 0.50 -33.64
C TYR A 186 -11.13 1.06 -34.99
N GLY A 187 -11.89 2.17 -34.98
CA GLY A 187 -12.32 2.86 -36.20
C GLY A 187 -11.16 3.38 -37.05
N LEU A 188 -10.03 3.71 -36.42
CA LEU A 188 -8.78 4.08 -37.09
C LEU A 188 -7.93 2.87 -37.53
N GLY A 189 -8.46 1.64 -37.40
CA GLY A 189 -7.79 0.40 -37.80
C GLY A 189 -6.75 -0.13 -36.81
N ALA A 190 -6.70 0.39 -35.57
CA ALA A 190 -5.80 -0.13 -34.56
C ALA A 190 -6.29 -1.50 -34.02
N GLY A 191 -5.37 -2.46 -33.91
CA GLY A 191 -5.66 -3.73 -33.25
C GLY A 191 -5.78 -3.60 -31.72
N LYS A 192 -6.39 -4.60 -31.08
CA LYS A 192 -6.69 -4.61 -29.63
C LYS A 192 -5.48 -4.35 -28.73
N LEU A 193 -4.35 -5.00 -28.97
CA LEU A 193 -3.11 -4.78 -28.22
C LEU A 193 -2.64 -3.32 -28.32
N ARG A 194 -2.66 -2.76 -29.52
CA ARG A 194 -2.24 -1.37 -29.74
C ARG A 194 -3.15 -0.40 -28.98
N THR A 195 -4.46 -0.63 -29.00
CA THR A 195 -5.44 0.17 -28.25
C THR A 195 -5.18 0.10 -26.75
N ILE A 196 -4.95 -1.11 -26.20
CA ILE A 196 -4.67 -1.29 -24.78
C ILE A 196 -3.40 -0.53 -24.37
N PHE A 197 -2.27 -0.76 -25.05
CA PHE A 197 -0.98 -0.20 -24.62
C PHE A 197 -0.79 1.28 -24.96
N LYS A 198 -1.48 1.80 -26.00
CA LYS A 198 -1.30 3.20 -26.45
C LYS A 198 -2.39 4.15 -25.98
N ILE A 199 -3.55 3.63 -25.56
CA ILE A 199 -4.71 4.45 -25.20
C ILE A 199 -5.22 4.09 -23.80
N VAL A 200 -5.66 2.84 -23.58
CA VAL A 200 -6.33 2.45 -22.35
C VAL A 200 -5.39 2.50 -21.15
N LEU A 201 -4.24 1.84 -21.25
CA LEU A 201 -3.27 1.76 -20.17
C LEU A 201 -2.69 3.14 -19.80
N PRO A 202 -2.25 4.00 -20.74
CA PRO A 202 -1.80 5.34 -20.40
C PRO A 202 -2.89 6.21 -19.75
N THR A 203 -4.14 6.11 -20.22
CA THR A 203 -5.27 6.85 -19.65
C THR A 203 -5.58 6.40 -18.21
N ALA A 204 -5.44 5.11 -17.90
CA ALA A 204 -5.65 4.53 -16.59
C ALA A 204 -4.43 4.70 -15.65
N MET A 205 -3.26 5.07 -16.18
CA MET A 205 -2.00 5.08 -15.45
C MET A 205 -2.02 5.86 -14.12
N PRO A 206 -2.64 7.06 -14.01
CA PRO A 206 -2.69 7.79 -12.74
C PRO A 206 -3.33 6.99 -11.61
N GLY A 207 -4.41 6.27 -11.90
CA GLY A 207 -5.08 5.41 -10.93
C GLY A 207 -4.26 4.15 -10.59
N ILE A 208 -3.64 3.53 -11.59
CA ILE A 208 -2.76 2.37 -11.41
C ILE A 208 -1.59 2.70 -10.48
N ILE A 209 -0.94 3.85 -10.71
CA ILE A 209 0.18 4.28 -9.87
C ILE A 209 -0.28 4.56 -8.43
N SER A 210 -1.46 5.13 -8.23
CA SER A 210 -2.03 5.32 -6.90
C SER A 210 -2.20 3.99 -6.16
N GLY A 211 -2.63 2.94 -6.86
CA GLY A 211 -2.72 1.58 -6.31
C GLY A 211 -1.36 0.97 -5.96
N ILE A 212 -0.35 1.20 -6.79
CA ILE A 212 1.03 0.76 -6.50
C ILE A 212 1.58 1.46 -5.25
N ILE A 213 1.31 2.76 -5.09
CA ILE A 213 1.72 3.52 -3.88
C ILE A 213 1.09 2.92 -2.62
N LEU A 214 -0.18 2.55 -2.69
CA LEU A 214 -0.86 1.88 -1.59
C LEU A 214 -0.21 0.53 -1.25
N ALA A 215 0.16 -0.25 -2.27
CA ALA A 215 0.88 -1.52 -2.09
C ALA A 215 2.27 -1.31 -1.47
N ILE A 216 3.02 -0.27 -1.87
CA ILE A 216 4.32 0.09 -1.28
C ILE A 216 4.16 0.35 0.22
N GLY A 217 3.19 1.17 0.63
CA GLY A 217 2.92 1.46 2.04
C GLY A 217 2.66 0.19 2.84
N ARG A 218 1.89 -0.75 2.28
CA ARG A 218 1.61 -2.05 2.89
C ARG A 218 2.86 -2.92 3.02
N ILE A 219 3.71 -2.99 2.00
CA ILE A 219 4.96 -3.77 2.01
C ILE A 219 5.93 -3.24 3.08
N VAL A 220 6.15 -1.92 3.13
CA VAL A 220 7.10 -1.27 4.04
C VAL A 220 6.70 -1.46 5.51
N GLY A 221 5.39 -1.43 5.79
CA GLY A 221 4.86 -1.64 7.13
C GLY A 221 4.70 -3.11 7.54
N GLU A 222 4.91 -4.06 6.62
CA GLU A 222 4.64 -5.46 6.90
C GLU A 222 5.65 -6.05 7.90
N THR A 223 5.12 -6.74 8.90
CA THR A 223 5.89 -7.33 10.00
C THR A 223 5.59 -8.82 10.15
N ALA A 224 4.31 -9.18 10.33
CA ALA A 224 3.90 -10.52 10.69
C ALA A 224 4.27 -11.57 9.64
N ALA A 225 4.02 -11.28 8.36
CA ALA A 225 4.38 -12.20 7.28
C ALA A 225 5.89 -12.39 7.16
N LEU A 226 6.68 -11.34 7.42
CA LEU A 226 8.13 -11.36 7.24
C LEU A 226 8.88 -12.09 8.35
N ILE A 227 8.40 -12.03 9.60
CA ILE A 227 8.99 -12.80 10.70
C ILE A 227 9.03 -14.28 10.38
N TYR A 228 8.00 -14.79 9.71
CA TYR A 228 7.90 -16.22 9.35
C TYR A 228 8.60 -16.57 8.04
N THR A 229 8.99 -15.61 7.21
CA THR A 229 9.52 -15.89 5.86
C THR A 229 10.91 -15.33 5.60
N ALA A 230 11.13 -14.03 5.82
CA ALA A 230 12.44 -13.40 5.68
C ALA A 230 13.32 -13.62 6.90
N GLY A 231 12.70 -13.71 8.10
CA GLY A 231 13.38 -13.91 9.36
C GLY A 231 13.65 -12.63 10.12
N THR A 232 14.56 -12.71 11.11
CA THR A 232 14.84 -11.64 12.07
C THR A 232 16.31 -11.28 12.20
N VAL A 233 17.17 -11.78 11.31
CA VAL A 233 18.62 -11.48 11.30
C VAL A 233 18.84 -9.99 11.00
N PRO A 234 19.60 -9.27 11.84
CA PRO A 234 19.73 -7.82 11.75
C PRO A 234 20.65 -7.30 10.65
N ASP A 235 21.46 -8.16 10.05
CA ASP A 235 22.46 -7.77 9.07
C ASP A 235 21.84 -7.42 7.71
N ALA A 236 22.58 -6.65 6.91
CA ALA A 236 22.21 -6.38 5.54
C ALA A 236 22.24 -7.67 4.71
N ALA A 237 21.24 -7.86 3.86
CA ALA A 237 21.18 -9.02 2.99
C ALA A 237 22.32 -8.98 1.95
N GLU A 238 23.16 -10.01 1.94
CA GLU A 238 24.23 -10.19 0.95
C GLU A 238 23.72 -10.91 -0.31
N SER A 239 22.63 -11.65 -0.19
CA SER A 239 22.02 -12.41 -1.27
C SER A 239 20.51 -12.58 -1.06
N LEU A 240 19.81 -13.05 -2.09
CA LEU A 240 18.38 -13.40 -1.99
C LEU A 240 18.12 -14.59 -1.05
N SER A 241 19.15 -15.36 -0.71
CA SER A 241 19.06 -16.49 0.22
C SER A 241 19.40 -16.11 1.66
N SER A 242 19.86 -14.88 1.91
CA SER A 242 20.16 -14.40 3.26
C SER A 242 18.88 -14.22 4.07
N SER A 243 18.89 -14.69 5.33
CA SER A 243 17.88 -14.28 6.31
C SER A 243 18.10 -12.82 6.69
N THR A 244 17.04 -12.05 6.79
CA THR A 244 17.15 -10.62 7.02
C THR A 244 15.87 -10.05 7.63
N ARG A 245 15.99 -8.91 8.34
CA ARG A 245 14.84 -8.19 8.86
C ARG A 245 14.66 -6.82 8.21
N THR A 246 13.42 -6.44 7.97
CA THR A 246 13.05 -5.09 7.56
C THR A 246 13.00 -4.15 8.77
N LEU A 247 12.82 -2.84 8.52
CA LEU A 247 12.75 -1.84 9.58
C LEU A 247 11.53 -2.05 10.49
N SER A 248 10.39 -2.50 9.95
CA SER A 248 9.20 -2.86 10.74
C SER A 248 9.43 -4.09 11.61
N VAL A 249 10.13 -5.12 11.09
CA VAL A 249 10.52 -6.30 11.88
C VAL A 249 11.57 -5.93 12.92
N HIS A 250 12.52 -5.02 12.61
CA HIS A 250 13.50 -4.52 13.56
C HIS A 250 12.82 -3.83 14.75
N LEU A 251 11.87 -2.93 14.48
CA LEU A 251 11.04 -2.29 15.49
C LEU A 251 10.33 -3.32 16.38
N TYR A 252 9.73 -4.34 15.77
CA TYR A 252 9.06 -5.42 16.51
C TYR A 252 10.02 -6.17 17.44
N CYS A 253 11.23 -6.53 16.94
CA CYS A 253 12.23 -7.24 17.74
C CYS A 253 12.66 -6.42 18.96
N LEU A 254 12.95 -5.11 18.80
CA LEU A 254 13.33 -4.22 19.89
C LEU A 254 12.25 -4.12 20.97
N LEU A 255 10.98 -4.05 20.56
CA LEU A 255 9.84 -4.01 21.48
C LEU A 255 9.64 -5.34 22.21
N ASN A 256 9.78 -6.46 21.50
CA ASN A 256 9.55 -7.79 22.05
C ASN A 256 10.65 -8.20 23.05
N GLU A 257 11.87 -7.72 22.85
CA GLU A 257 12.98 -7.94 23.78
C GLU A 257 12.80 -7.14 25.09
N GLY A 258 12.04 -6.04 25.07
CA GLY A 258 11.72 -5.21 26.24
C GLY A 258 12.89 -4.38 26.79
N LEU A 259 14.11 -4.62 26.34
CA LEU A 259 15.33 -3.97 26.81
C LEU A 259 15.65 -2.65 26.09
N TYR A 260 15.15 -2.50 24.85
CA TYR A 260 15.55 -1.43 23.92
C TYR A 260 14.38 -0.52 23.54
N THR A 261 13.51 -0.20 24.50
CA THR A 261 12.29 0.60 24.25
C THR A 261 12.60 1.98 23.68
N ASN A 262 13.67 2.63 24.12
CA ASN A 262 14.08 3.94 23.62
C ASN A 262 14.53 3.87 22.13
N GLN A 263 15.31 2.84 21.78
CA GLN A 263 15.73 2.59 20.39
C GLN A 263 14.54 2.19 19.52
N ALA A 264 13.55 1.51 20.09
CA ALA A 264 12.31 1.20 19.38
C ALA A 264 11.53 2.49 19.02
N TYR A 265 11.39 3.45 19.94
CA TYR A 265 10.78 4.74 19.61
C TYR A 265 11.57 5.51 18.55
N ALA A 266 12.90 5.52 18.62
CA ALA A 266 13.74 6.12 17.58
C ALA A 266 13.55 5.43 16.22
N THR A 267 13.50 4.09 16.19
CA THR A 267 13.22 3.30 14.98
C THR A 267 11.84 3.60 14.41
N ALA A 268 10.82 3.78 15.26
CA ALA A 268 9.48 4.15 14.82
C ALA A 268 9.45 5.53 14.13
N VAL A 269 10.22 6.52 14.63
CA VAL A 269 10.37 7.83 13.96
C VAL A 269 11.01 7.67 12.59
N VAL A 270 12.08 6.88 12.47
CA VAL A 270 12.74 6.64 11.18
C VAL A 270 11.81 5.90 10.23
N LEU A 271 11.04 4.91 10.71
CA LEU A 271 10.05 4.22 9.89
C LEU A 271 9.00 5.19 9.35
N LEU A 272 8.47 6.11 10.16
CA LEU A 272 7.55 7.16 9.72
C LEU A 272 8.18 8.03 8.63
N ILE A 273 9.42 8.45 8.81
CA ILE A 273 10.15 9.27 7.83
C ILE A 273 10.34 8.49 6.52
N VAL A 274 10.76 7.24 6.59
CA VAL A 274 10.96 6.38 5.42
C VAL A 274 9.64 6.21 4.64
N VAL A 275 8.53 5.95 5.32
CA VAL A 275 7.20 5.85 4.70
C VAL A 275 6.79 7.16 4.04
N LEU A 276 7.01 8.30 4.70
CA LEU A 276 6.71 9.62 4.14
C LEU A 276 7.56 9.93 2.89
N ILE A 277 8.86 9.62 2.92
CA ILE A 277 9.76 9.80 1.77
C ILE A 277 9.33 8.93 0.60
N ILE A 278 9.05 7.64 0.84
CA ILE A 278 8.61 6.71 -0.21
C ILE A 278 7.30 7.20 -0.82
N ASN A 279 6.32 7.59 -0.02
CA ASN A 279 5.05 8.10 -0.50
C ASN A 279 5.21 9.42 -1.28
N ALA A 280 6.03 10.35 -0.80
CA ALA A 280 6.30 11.60 -1.49
C ALA A 280 6.99 11.37 -2.84
N LEU A 281 8.00 10.50 -2.88
CA LEU A 281 8.71 10.13 -4.10
C LEU A 281 7.80 9.43 -5.10
N SER A 282 7.00 8.48 -4.63
CA SER A 282 6.02 7.77 -5.46
C SER A 282 4.98 8.71 -6.05
N ASN A 283 4.44 9.63 -5.26
CA ASN A 283 3.51 10.66 -5.74
C ASN A 283 4.16 11.63 -6.75
N PHE A 284 5.42 11.98 -6.54
CA PHE A 284 6.16 12.82 -7.48
C PHE A 284 6.36 12.11 -8.84
N LEU A 285 6.77 10.84 -8.81
CA LEU A 285 6.91 10.01 -10.02
C LEU A 285 5.56 9.83 -10.74
N ALA A 286 4.49 9.57 -9.98
CA ALA A 286 3.13 9.46 -10.49
C ALA A 286 2.71 10.69 -11.32
N LYS A 287 2.95 11.88 -10.78
CA LYS A 287 2.63 13.15 -11.46
C LYS A 287 3.45 13.39 -12.74
N ARG A 288 4.66 12.83 -12.84
CA ARG A 288 5.48 12.93 -14.05
C ARG A 288 5.05 11.96 -15.14
N ILE A 289 4.61 10.76 -14.76
CA ILE A 289 4.14 9.73 -15.72
C ILE A 289 2.75 10.05 -16.24
N ALA A 290 1.91 10.76 -15.45
CA ALA A 290 0.57 11.17 -15.83
C ALA A 290 0.52 12.42 -16.75
N LYS A 291 1.65 13.09 -17.00
CA LYS A 291 1.81 14.17 -17.98
C LYS A 291 2.31 13.62 -19.30
#